data_47ed30ae9f02cd15c9f13a8bad2fc9a0
#
_entry.id   47ed30ae9f02cd15c9f13a8bad2fc9a0
#
_cell.length_a   1.000
_cell.length_b   1.000
_cell.length_c   1.000
_cell.angle_alpha   90.00
_cell.angle_beta   90.00
_cell.angle_gamma   90.00
#
_symmetry.space_group_name_H-M   'P 1'
#
loop_
_entity.id
_entity.type
_entity.pdbx_description
1 polymer ?
#
loop_
_entity_poly.entity_id
_entity_poly.type
_entity_poly.pdbx_seq_one_letter_code
_entity_poly.pdbx_strand_id
1 'polypeptide(L)'
;MMRVALSIGHSPQDGGAVMTNRKHSEFSFWTAHIGKVKDELERLGYEAVVCNRSEAGGTTPIYAARRCNAVGADLAVEFHFNGADTGIGGTETLYWYASKNGKKAAELIQAAMCDVLRLPDRGLKPIKCKSDRGYYYFKDTRMPALMLEPAFASSHVTDCDRLEERVDALCVAIAGAIDEYFKEGAV
;
A
#
# COMPACT_ATOMS: atom_id res chain seq x y z
N MET A 1 6.78 13.20 -17.04
CA MET A 1 6.30 13.27 -15.63
C MET A 1 6.07 11.84 -15.20
N MET A 2 6.66 11.40 -14.07
CA MET A 2 6.43 10.05 -13.55
C MET A 2 5.02 9.93 -13.01
N ARG A 3 4.41 8.76 -13.21
CA ARG A 3 3.03 8.47 -12.82
C ARG A 3 2.99 7.38 -11.76
N VAL A 4 2.30 7.64 -10.66
CA VAL A 4 2.09 6.70 -9.55
C VAL A 4 0.64 6.25 -9.54
N ALA A 5 0.42 4.94 -9.64
CA ALA A 5 -0.89 4.34 -9.44
C ALA A 5 -1.08 3.99 -7.97
N LEU A 6 -2.15 4.47 -7.36
CA LEU A 6 -2.55 4.18 -5.99
C LEU A 6 -3.81 3.32 -6.03
N SER A 7 -3.85 2.23 -5.30
CA SER A 7 -5.08 1.43 -5.16
C SER A 7 -5.35 1.09 -3.70
N ILE A 8 -6.63 0.91 -3.38
CA ILE A 8 -7.07 0.43 -2.07
C ILE A 8 -7.30 -1.07 -2.18
N GLY A 9 -6.78 -1.82 -1.24
CA GLY A 9 -7.11 -3.23 -1.09
C GLY A 9 -8.60 -3.43 -0.85
N HIS A 10 -9.11 -4.58 -1.28
CA HIS A 10 -10.53 -4.92 -1.12
C HIS A 10 -11.49 -4.07 -1.98
N SER A 11 -12.76 -3.94 -1.57
CA SER A 11 -13.80 -3.25 -2.32
C SER A 11 -14.95 -2.82 -1.38
N PRO A 12 -15.90 -2.01 -1.84
CA PRO A 12 -17.08 -1.67 -1.04
C PRO A 12 -17.90 -2.89 -0.58
N GLN A 13 -17.87 -3.99 -1.35
CA GLN A 13 -18.62 -5.23 -1.06
C GLN A 13 -17.81 -6.19 -0.16
N ASP A 14 -16.48 -6.08 -0.19
CA ASP A 14 -15.56 -6.82 0.64
C ASP A 14 -14.60 -5.82 1.29
N GLY A 15 -14.95 -5.35 2.46
CA GLY A 15 -14.19 -4.31 3.17
C GLY A 15 -12.80 -4.73 3.65
N GLY A 16 -12.47 -6.02 3.63
CA GLY A 16 -11.26 -6.55 4.24
C GLY A 16 -11.35 -6.67 5.75
N ALA A 17 -10.21 -6.73 6.42
CA ALA A 17 -10.15 -6.79 7.87
C ALA A 17 -10.79 -5.54 8.51
N VAL A 18 -11.31 -5.70 9.73
CA VAL A 18 -11.96 -4.62 10.48
C VAL A 18 -11.08 -4.26 11.67
N MET A 19 -10.85 -2.97 11.88
CA MET A 19 -10.09 -2.47 13.02
C MET A 19 -10.65 -2.97 14.36
N THR A 20 -9.80 -3.18 15.35
CA THR A 20 -10.21 -3.66 16.69
C THR A 20 -11.24 -2.77 17.36
N ASN A 21 -11.21 -1.45 17.10
CA ASN A 21 -12.21 -0.49 17.58
C ASN A 21 -13.51 -0.47 16.75
N ARG A 22 -13.60 -1.28 15.68
CA ARG A 22 -14.74 -1.41 14.76
C ARG A 22 -15.16 -0.14 14.03
N LYS A 23 -14.33 0.90 13.99
CA LYS A 23 -14.64 2.15 13.27
C LYS A 23 -14.54 1.98 11.75
N HIS A 24 -13.52 1.24 11.29
CA HIS A 24 -13.21 1.12 9.87
C HIS A 24 -12.86 -0.32 9.48
N SER A 25 -13.23 -0.70 8.26
CA SER A 25 -12.59 -1.77 7.49
C SER A 25 -11.38 -1.20 6.72
N GLU A 26 -10.51 -2.07 6.20
CA GLU A 26 -9.39 -1.64 5.34
C GLU A 26 -9.85 -0.70 4.23
N PHE A 27 -10.87 -1.12 3.49
CA PHE A 27 -11.40 -0.32 2.38
C PHE A 27 -11.93 1.03 2.84
N SER A 28 -12.73 1.09 3.91
CA SER A 28 -13.31 2.36 4.37
C SER A 28 -12.25 3.30 4.95
N PHE A 29 -11.24 2.77 5.64
CA PHE A 29 -10.13 3.55 6.16
C PHE A 29 -9.33 4.22 5.05
N TRP A 30 -8.86 3.42 4.08
CA TRP A 30 -8.07 3.97 3.00
C TRP A 30 -8.88 4.83 2.01
N THR A 31 -10.18 4.58 1.88
CA THR A 31 -11.06 5.49 1.12
C THR A 31 -11.05 6.90 1.70
N ALA A 32 -10.97 7.03 3.02
CA ALA A 32 -10.89 8.34 3.68
C ALA A 32 -9.51 9.01 3.57
N HIS A 33 -8.44 8.24 3.31
CA HIS A 33 -7.07 8.77 3.45
C HIS A 33 -6.21 8.74 2.17
N ILE A 34 -6.53 7.90 1.18
CA ILE A 34 -5.71 7.76 -0.03
C ILE A 34 -5.57 9.06 -0.83
N GLY A 35 -6.59 9.94 -0.74
CA GLY A 35 -6.55 11.27 -1.33
C GLY A 35 -5.39 12.12 -0.83
N LYS A 36 -5.01 11.99 0.44
CA LYS A 36 -3.88 12.71 1.03
C LYS A 36 -2.55 12.30 0.42
N VAL A 37 -2.37 10.99 0.16
CA VAL A 37 -1.17 10.49 -0.54
C VAL A 37 -1.12 11.03 -1.96
N LYS A 38 -2.26 11.03 -2.65
CA LYS A 38 -2.39 11.57 -4.00
C LYS A 38 -2.00 13.06 -4.04
N ASP A 39 -2.61 13.87 -3.18
CA ASP A 39 -2.40 15.31 -3.13
C ASP A 39 -0.92 15.63 -2.83
N GLU A 40 -0.28 14.88 -1.95
CA GLU A 40 1.13 15.06 -1.61
C GLU A 40 2.06 14.68 -2.78
N LEU A 41 1.77 13.60 -3.50
CA LEU A 41 2.50 13.23 -4.72
C LEU A 41 2.35 14.29 -5.81
N GLU A 42 1.15 14.84 -6.00
CA GLU A 42 0.91 15.92 -6.97
C GLU A 42 1.65 17.20 -6.57
N ARG A 43 1.71 17.52 -5.27
CA ARG A 43 2.53 18.64 -4.75
C ARG A 43 4.03 18.45 -5.02
N LEU A 44 4.50 17.20 -5.02
CA LEU A 44 5.89 16.84 -5.35
C LEU A 44 6.17 16.79 -6.85
N GLY A 45 5.16 16.97 -7.71
CA GLY A 45 5.30 17.04 -9.16
C GLY A 45 5.09 15.73 -9.89
N TYR A 46 4.46 14.74 -9.27
CA TYR A 46 4.07 13.46 -9.87
C TYR A 46 2.62 13.50 -10.37
N GLU A 47 2.30 12.66 -11.35
CA GLU A 47 0.91 12.36 -11.69
C GLU A 47 0.44 11.18 -10.83
N ALA A 48 -0.53 11.39 -9.95
CA ALA A 48 -1.06 10.34 -9.08
C ALA A 48 -2.49 9.95 -9.49
N VAL A 49 -2.68 8.66 -9.79
CA VAL A 49 -3.96 8.12 -10.30
C VAL A 49 -4.48 7.04 -9.35
N VAL A 50 -5.73 7.20 -8.87
CA VAL A 50 -6.39 6.17 -8.07
C VAL A 50 -6.90 5.07 -9.00
N CYS A 51 -6.54 3.82 -8.71
CA CYS A 51 -6.77 2.64 -9.55
C CYS A 51 -7.48 1.51 -8.79
N ASN A 52 -8.62 1.81 -8.16
CA ASN A 52 -9.35 0.84 -7.35
C ASN A 52 -9.96 -0.30 -8.17
N ARG A 53 -10.12 -1.47 -7.56
CA ARG A 53 -10.69 -2.69 -8.19
C ARG A 53 -12.09 -2.46 -8.71
N SER A 54 -12.94 -1.80 -7.94
CA SER A 54 -14.34 -1.52 -8.28
C SER A 54 -14.50 -0.64 -9.51
N GLU A 55 -13.58 0.28 -9.75
CA GLU A 55 -13.60 1.15 -10.94
C GLU A 55 -13.28 0.38 -12.23
N ALA A 56 -12.64 -0.77 -12.14
CA ALA A 56 -12.40 -1.69 -13.25
C ALA A 56 -13.48 -2.79 -13.37
N GLY A 57 -14.56 -2.69 -12.60
CA GLY A 57 -15.70 -3.60 -12.67
C GLY A 57 -15.51 -4.93 -11.93
N GLY A 58 -14.60 -5.00 -10.96
CA GLY A 58 -14.34 -6.22 -10.21
C GLY A 58 -13.89 -6.03 -8.77
N THR A 59 -13.78 -7.14 -8.05
CA THR A 59 -13.43 -7.16 -6.62
C THR A 59 -12.06 -7.79 -6.33
N THR A 60 -11.46 -8.47 -7.32
CA THR A 60 -10.18 -9.16 -7.14
C THR A 60 -8.97 -8.27 -7.43
N PRO A 61 -7.78 -8.58 -6.89
CA PRO A 61 -6.55 -7.79 -7.09
C PRO A 61 -6.15 -7.59 -8.56
N ILE A 62 -6.54 -8.52 -9.46
CA ILE A 62 -6.27 -8.44 -10.90
C ILE A 62 -6.85 -7.16 -11.51
N TYR A 63 -8.03 -6.71 -11.03
CA TYR A 63 -8.66 -5.50 -11.58
C TYR A 63 -7.88 -4.23 -11.24
N ALA A 64 -7.30 -4.13 -10.03
CA ALA A 64 -6.40 -3.03 -9.69
C ALA A 64 -5.13 -3.07 -10.57
N ALA A 65 -4.50 -4.24 -10.71
CA ALA A 65 -3.33 -4.42 -11.58
C ALA A 65 -3.60 -4.00 -13.03
N ARG A 66 -4.75 -4.40 -13.60
CA ARG A 66 -5.17 -3.98 -14.95
C ARG A 66 -5.35 -2.46 -15.08
N ARG A 67 -5.93 -1.82 -14.05
CA ARG A 67 -6.08 -0.36 -14.00
C ARG A 67 -4.71 0.34 -13.98
N CYS A 68 -3.80 -0.12 -13.11
CA CYS A 68 -2.43 0.39 -13.03
C CYS A 68 -1.70 0.26 -14.38
N ASN A 69 -1.86 -0.88 -15.06
CA ASN A 69 -1.30 -1.10 -16.41
C ASN A 69 -1.92 -0.18 -17.46
N ALA A 70 -3.23 0.02 -17.40
CA ALA A 70 -3.97 0.83 -18.39
C ALA A 70 -3.59 2.32 -18.31
N VAL A 71 -3.33 2.83 -17.13
CA VAL A 71 -2.88 4.22 -16.96
C VAL A 71 -1.39 4.40 -17.27
N GLY A 72 -0.64 3.32 -17.47
CA GLY A 72 0.79 3.38 -17.79
C GLY A 72 1.60 3.93 -16.61
N ALA A 73 1.35 3.43 -15.40
CA ALA A 73 2.07 3.88 -14.21
C ALA A 73 3.55 3.42 -14.21
N ASP A 74 4.41 4.22 -13.61
CA ASP A 74 5.84 3.92 -13.39
C ASP A 74 6.07 3.19 -12.05
N LEU A 75 5.15 3.37 -11.10
CA LEU A 75 5.10 2.66 -9.83
C LEU A 75 3.63 2.41 -9.45
N ALA A 76 3.33 1.24 -8.89
CA ALA A 76 2.00 0.92 -8.37
C ALA A 76 2.08 0.60 -6.87
N VAL A 77 1.19 1.19 -6.07
CA VAL A 77 1.13 1.00 -4.62
C VAL A 77 -0.30 0.68 -4.19
N GLU A 78 -0.51 -0.49 -3.62
CA GLU A 78 -1.79 -0.90 -3.05
C GLU A 78 -1.75 -0.78 -1.53
N PHE A 79 -2.79 -0.18 -0.96
CA PHE A 79 -2.90 0.14 0.47
C PHE A 79 -3.80 -0.86 1.18
N HIS A 80 -3.28 -1.49 2.22
CA HIS A 80 -3.94 -2.41 3.11
C HIS A 80 -3.71 -2.04 4.59
N PHE A 81 -4.23 -2.79 5.50
CA PHE A 81 -3.65 -3.08 6.81
C PHE A 81 -3.84 -4.56 7.14
N ASN A 82 -2.92 -5.12 7.89
CA ASN A 82 -2.93 -6.53 8.22
C ASN A 82 -4.00 -6.90 9.26
N GLY A 83 -4.40 -8.14 9.20
CA GLY A 83 -5.21 -8.80 10.21
C GLY A 83 -4.62 -10.15 10.62
N ALA A 84 -4.79 -10.52 11.88
CA ALA A 84 -4.47 -11.83 12.41
C ALA A 84 -5.36 -12.13 13.62
N ASP A 85 -5.36 -13.37 14.11
CA ASP A 85 -6.29 -13.76 15.16
C ASP A 85 -5.98 -13.14 16.53
N THR A 86 -4.72 -12.93 16.89
CA THR A 86 -4.35 -12.30 18.18
C THR A 86 -2.90 -11.82 18.23
N GLY A 87 -2.67 -10.67 18.92
CA GLY A 87 -1.37 -10.27 19.47
C GLY A 87 -0.21 -10.03 18.49
N ILE A 88 -0.44 -10.17 17.19
CA ILE A 88 0.56 -9.92 16.16
C ILE A 88 0.40 -8.47 15.72
N GLY A 89 1.50 -7.70 15.80
CA GLY A 89 1.54 -6.30 15.39
C GLY A 89 2.76 -6.00 14.54
N GLY A 90 2.81 -4.78 14.00
CA GLY A 90 3.95 -4.25 13.27
C GLY A 90 3.68 -3.89 11.81
N THR A 91 4.71 -3.42 11.14
CA THR A 91 4.68 -2.86 9.78
C THR A 91 5.42 -3.78 8.82
N GLU A 92 4.84 -4.06 7.66
CA GLU A 92 5.49 -4.84 6.59
C GLU A 92 5.12 -4.32 5.20
N THR A 93 5.98 -4.57 4.21
CA THR A 93 5.76 -4.21 2.81
C THR A 93 5.98 -5.42 1.91
N LEU A 94 5.03 -5.71 1.04
CA LEU A 94 5.11 -6.79 0.09
C LEU A 94 5.59 -6.27 -1.27
N TYR A 95 6.39 -7.09 -1.97
CA TYR A 95 6.89 -6.78 -3.31
C TYR A 95 7.09 -8.06 -4.15
N TRP A 96 7.13 -7.92 -5.47
CA TRP A 96 7.43 -9.06 -6.35
C TRP A 96 8.90 -9.47 -6.22
N TYR A 97 9.16 -10.72 -5.88
CA TYR A 97 10.49 -11.25 -5.54
C TYR A 97 11.58 -11.00 -6.60
N ALA A 98 11.20 -10.98 -7.89
CA ALA A 98 12.12 -10.78 -9.00
C ALA A 98 12.32 -9.29 -9.37
N SER A 99 11.56 -8.37 -8.75
CA SER A 99 11.63 -6.94 -9.03
C SER A 99 12.70 -6.26 -8.17
N LYS A 100 13.84 -5.94 -8.76
CA LYS A 100 14.88 -5.15 -8.07
C LYS A 100 14.39 -3.75 -7.72
N ASN A 101 13.72 -3.09 -8.67
CA ASN A 101 13.16 -1.75 -8.46
C ASN A 101 12.01 -1.77 -7.44
N GLY A 102 11.14 -2.80 -7.49
CA GLY A 102 10.11 -2.98 -6.46
C GLY A 102 10.71 -3.21 -5.07
N LYS A 103 11.79 -3.97 -4.95
CA LYS A 103 12.49 -4.14 -3.67
C LYS A 103 13.05 -2.82 -3.14
N LYS A 104 13.70 -2.02 -4.00
CA LYS A 104 14.26 -0.72 -3.62
C LYS A 104 13.17 0.25 -3.13
N ALA A 105 12.06 0.36 -3.86
CA ALA A 105 10.92 1.17 -3.43
C ALA A 105 10.33 0.66 -2.09
N ALA A 106 10.25 -0.66 -1.92
CA ALA A 106 9.77 -1.27 -0.68
C ALA A 106 10.66 -0.95 0.52
N GLU A 107 11.99 -0.94 0.35
CA GLU A 107 12.96 -0.58 1.40
C GLU A 107 12.75 0.85 1.91
N LEU A 108 12.62 1.81 1.00
CA LEU A 108 12.41 3.22 1.34
C LEU A 108 11.05 3.45 2.03
N ILE A 109 9.98 2.89 1.48
CA ILE A 109 8.64 3.07 2.05
C ILE A 109 8.50 2.33 3.39
N GLN A 110 9.07 1.11 3.52
CA GLN A 110 9.08 0.38 4.79
C GLN A 110 9.75 1.20 5.90
N ALA A 111 10.92 1.76 5.63
CA ALA A 111 11.64 2.59 6.58
C ALA A 111 10.81 3.82 7.00
N ALA A 112 10.20 4.52 6.03
CA ALA A 112 9.35 5.69 6.29
C ALA A 112 8.12 5.35 7.14
N MET A 113 7.45 4.22 6.84
CA MET A 113 6.29 3.76 7.63
C MET A 113 6.70 3.42 9.07
N CYS A 114 7.80 2.69 9.25
CA CYS A 114 8.31 2.31 10.58
C CYS A 114 8.70 3.55 11.40
N ASP A 115 9.33 4.54 10.76
CA ASP A 115 9.72 5.78 11.44
C ASP A 115 8.52 6.56 11.95
N VAL A 116 7.46 6.68 11.16
CA VAL A 116 6.24 7.39 11.55
C VAL A 116 5.46 6.61 12.61
N LEU A 117 5.20 5.33 12.37
CA LEU A 117 4.28 4.56 13.21
C LEU A 117 4.92 4.09 14.52
N ARG A 118 6.25 3.91 14.54
CA ARG A 118 6.97 3.36 15.70
C ARG A 118 6.41 2.00 16.15
N LEU A 119 5.96 1.22 15.19
CA LEU A 119 5.56 -0.17 15.37
C LEU A 119 6.74 -1.11 15.06
N PRO A 120 6.71 -2.38 15.50
CA PRO A 120 7.75 -3.36 15.16
C PRO A 120 7.93 -3.49 13.65
N ASP A 121 9.18 -3.37 13.19
CA ASP A 121 9.52 -3.62 11.80
C ASP A 121 9.51 -5.13 11.51
N ARG A 122 8.56 -5.56 10.68
CA ARG A 122 8.44 -6.95 10.23
C ARG A 122 9.17 -7.19 8.91
N GLY A 123 9.73 -6.14 8.32
CA GLY A 123 10.52 -6.17 7.10
C GLY A 123 9.73 -6.42 5.84
N LEU A 124 10.46 -6.71 4.79
CA LEU A 124 9.93 -6.92 3.45
C LEU A 124 9.46 -8.36 3.23
N LYS A 125 8.37 -8.54 2.49
CA LYS A 125 7.79 -9.85 2.17
C LYS A 125 7.84 -10.09 0.65
N PRO A 126 8.81 -10.90 0.16
CA PRO A 126 8.87 -11.23 -1.26
C PRO A 126 7.74 -12.19 -1.65
N ILE A 127 6.94 -11.83 -2.64
CA ILE A 127 5.86 -12.66 -3.19
C ILE A 127 6.41 -13.49 -4.35
N LYS A 128 6.29 -14.82 -4.28
CA LYS A 128 6.93 -15.77 -5.19
C LYS A 128 5.97 -16.72 -5.89
N CYS A 129 4.90 -17.13 -5.22
CA CYS A 129 4.02 -18.18 -5.70
C CYS A 129 2.55 -17.92 -5.37
N LYS A 130 1.65 -18.68 -5.98
CA LYS A 130 0.18 -18.47 -5.90
C LYS A 130 -0.39 -18.56 -4.49
N SER A 131 0.30 -19.24 -3.57
CA SER A 131 -0.10 -19.30 -2.17
C SER A 131 0.25 -18.04 -1.38
N ASP A 132 1.11 -17.17 -1.94
CA ASP A 132 1.47 -15.93 -1.28
C ASP A 132 0.35 -14.89 -1.43
N ARG A 133 0.12 -14.13 -0.37
CA ARG A 133 -0.85 -13.05 -0.33
C ARG A 133 -0.55 -12.02 -1.42
N GLY A 134 -1.58 -11.53 -2.12
CA GLY A 134 -1.42 -10.52 -3.16
C GLY A 134 -0.81 -11.02 -4.49
N TYR A 135 -0.51 -12.32 -4.64
CA TYR A 135 0.17 -12.88 -5.82
C TYR A 135 -0.38 -12.36 -7.15
N TYR A 136 -1.69 -12.34 -7.33
CA TYR A 136 -2.32 -11.94 -8.59
C TYR A 136 -2.17 -10.45 -8.90
N TYR A 137 -2.07 -9.59 -7.88
CA TYR A 137 -1.74 -8.19 -8.07
C TYR A 137 -0.33 -8.04 -8.65
N PHE A 138 0.65 -8.63 -7.99
CA PHE A 138 2.05 -8.54 -8.40
C PHE A 138 2.37 -9.20 -9.73
N LYS A 139 1.75 -10.36 -9.99
CA LYS A 139 1.97 -11.11 -11.24
C LYS A 139 1.46 -10.34 -12.46
N ASP A 140 0.36 -9.61 -12.31
CA ASP A 140 -0.32 -8.96 -13.42
C ASP A 140 0.09 -7.50 -13.62
N THR A 141 0.82 -6.88 -12.68
CA THR A 141 1.40 -5.54 -12.84
C THR A 141 2.66 -5.57 -13.72
N ARG A 142 2.83 -4.56 -14.57
CA ARG A 142 3.96 -4.44 -15.51
C ARG A 142 5.08 -3.55 -14.99
N MET A 143 4.78 -2.67 -14.06
CA MET A 143 5.70 -1.78 -13.37
C MET A 143 6.12 -2.36 -12.03
N PRO A 144 7.14 -1.80 -11.33
CA PRO A 144 7.35 -2.07 -9.92
C PRO A 144 6.07 -1.86 -9.13
N ALA A 145 5.72 -2.84 -8.29
CA ALA A 145 4.47 -2.82 -7.53
C ALA A 145 4.72 -3.18 -6.06
N LEU A 146 3.99 -2.52 -5.17
CA LEU A 146 4.06 -2.70 -3.73
C LEU A 146 2.66 -2.91 -3.14
N MET A 147 2.61 -3.64 -2.03
CA MET A 147 1.43 -3.71 -1.17
C MET A 147 1.88 -3.33 0.24
N LEU A 148 1.30 -2.27 0.77
CA LEU A 148 1.67 -1.71 2.07
C LEU A 148 0.75 -2.26 3.15
N GLU A 149 1.34 -2.74 4.22
CA GLU A 149 0.69 -3.26 5.41
C GLU A 149 1.25 -2.52 6.64
N PRO A 150 0.87 -1.25 6.83
CA PRO A 150 1.50 -0.40 7.84
C PRO A 150 1.25 -0.87 9.27
N ALA A 151 0.17 -1.62 9.54
CA ALA A 151 -0.24 -2.02 10.87
C ALA A 151 -1.06 -3.32 10.84
N PHE A 152 -1.17 -4.02 11.96
CA PHE A 152 -2.11 -5.14 12.17
C PHE A 152 -3.38 -4.64 12.89
N ALA A 153 -4.11 -3.77 12.23
CA ALA A 153 -5.20 -3.04 12.85
C ALA A 153 -6.40 -3.90 13.30
N SER A 154 -6.54 -5.12 12.76
CA SER A 154 -7.61 -6.05 13.18
C SER A 154 -7.24 -7.00 14.31
N SER A 155 -5.98 -7.02 14.75
CA SER A 155 -5.49 -7.95 15.75
C SER A 155 -4.81 -7.30 16.95
N HIS A 156 -4.40 -6.06 16.84
CA HIS A 156 -3.62 -5.38 17.85
C HIS A 156 -4.14 -3.95 18.10
N VAL A 157 -4.61 -3.67 19.32
CA VAL A 157 -5.18 -2.36 19.68
C VAL A 157 -4.17 -1.24 19.47
N THR A 158 -2.93 -1.43 19.91
CA THR A 158 -1.86 -0.41 19.77
C THR A 158 -1.60 -0.07 18.30
N ASP A 159 -1.60 -1.06 17.40
CA ASP A 159 -1.41 -0.84 15.98
C ASP A 159 -2.56 -0.02 15.39
N CYS A 160 -3.80 -0.35 15.76
CA CYS A 160 -4.99 0.38 15.35
C CYS A 160 -4.92 1.86 15.77
N ASP A 161 -4.62 2.11 17.04
CA ASP A 161 -4.51 3.46 17.59
C ASP A 161 -3.38 4.25 16.91
N ARG A 162 -2.22 3.63 16.71
CA ARG A 162 -1.09 4.25 16.00
C ARG A 162 -1.42 4.62 14.57
N LEU A 163 -2.11 3.73 13.86
CA LEU A 163 -2.50 3.98 12.48
C LEU A 163 -3.47 5.16 12.39
N GLU A 164 -4.50 5.21 13.27
CA GLU A 164 -5.44 6.32 13.32
C GLU A 164 -4.79 7.66 13.70
N GLU A 165 -3.97 7.68 14.75
CA GLU A 165 -3.32 8.89 15.24
C GLU A 165 -2.34 9.51 14.24
N ARG A 166 -1.69 8.66 13.42
CA ARG A 166 -0.55 9.07 12.60
C ARG A 166 -0.76 8.99 11.10
N VAL A 167 -1.99 8.69 10.66
CA VAL A 167 -2.28 8.47 9.24
C VAL A 167 -1.90 9.67 8.36
N ASP A 168 -2.06 10.89 8.82
CA ASP A 168 -1.71 12.08 8.05
C ASP A 168 -0.19 12.17 7.83
N ALA A 169 0.59 11.98 8.88
CA ALA A 169 2.05 11.92 8.79
C ALA A 169 2.52 10.72 7.96
N LEU A 170 1.82 9.59 8.06
CA LEU A 170 2.09 8.39 7.28
C LEU A 170 1.89 8.64 5.78
N CYS A 171 0.81 9.30 5.37
CA CYS A 171 0.56 9.65 3.97
C CYS A 171 1.67 10.53 3.39
N VAL A 172 2.12 11.54 4.14
CA VAL A 172 3.22 12.42 3.76
C VAL A 172 4.54 11.64 3.64
N ALA A 173 4.83 10.77 4.61
CA ALA A 173 6.06 9.98 4.62
C ALA A 173 6.12 8.98 3.46
N ILE A 174 5.00 8.32 3.13
CA ILE A 174 4.91 7.41 1.97
C ILE A 174 5.16 8.18 0.68
N ALA A 175 4.54 9.35 0.49
CA ALA A 175 4.76 10.17 -0.69
C ALA A 175 6.23 10.65 -0.79
N GLY A 176 6.84 11.05 0.32
CA GLY A 176 8.25 11.42 0.40
C GLY A 176 9.20 10.27 0.04
N ALA A 177 8.93 9.05 0.50
CA ALA A 177 9.71 7.87 0.15
C ALA A 177 9.58 7.48 -1.34
N ILE A 178 8.42 7.71 -1.95
CA ILE A 178 8.21 7.55 -3.39
C ILE A 178 9.02 8.60 -4.17
N ASP A 179 9.07 9.84 -3.71
CA ASP A 179 9.88 10.91 -4.28
C ASP A 179 11.38 10.57 -4.24
N GLU A 180 11.86 10.07 -3.11
CA GLU A 180 13.24 9.59 -2.95
C GLU A 180 13.54 8.45 -3.93
N TYR A 181 12.67 7.46 -4.04
CA TYR A 181 12.80 6.35 -4.96
C TYR A 181 13.02 6.82 -6.42
N PHE A 182 12.21 7.78 -6.89
CA PHE A 182 12.34 8.28 -8.26
C PHE A 182 13.60 9.15 -8.44
N LYS A 183 13.98 9.95 -7.45
CA LYS A 183 15.20 10.79 -7.49
C LYS A 183 16.48 9.96 -7.54
N GLU A 184 16.48 8.79 -6.95
CA GLU A 184 17.62 7.87 -7.00
C GLU A 184 17.76 7.11 -8.34
N GLY A 185 16.93 7.43 -9.34
CA GLY A 185 17.03 6.89 -10.69
C GLY A 185 16.66 5.41 -10.80
N ALA A 186 15.72 4.94 -10.00
CA ALA A 186 15.29 3.55 -9.95
C ALA A 186 14.24 3.18 -11.04
N VAL A 187 14.21 3.90 -12.16
CA VAL A 187 13.30 3.63 -13.30
C VAL A 187 14.08 3.22 -14.52
#